data_09c5e3538a1049ade9a47fbf36995bab
#
_entry.id   09c5e3538a1049ade9a47fbf36995bab
#
_cell.length_a   1.000
_cell.length_b   1.000
_cell.length_c   1.000
_cell.angle_alpha   90.00
_cell.angle_beta   90.00
_cell.angle_gamma   90.00
#
_symmetry.space_group_name_H-M   'P 1'
#
loop_
_entity.id
_entity.type
_entity.pdbx_description
1 polymer ?
#
loop_
_entity_poly.entity_id
_entity_poly.type
_entity_poly.pdbx_seq_one_letter_code
_entity_poly.pdbx_strand_id
1 'polypeptide(L)'
;MKKCIMCLAAALLLTMAGCGAQPEESKQAVADQSDMAQPQEVVTEGMEPVYASQLKEGEYSVTVDSSSSMFQIVSCTLTVKDDAMTAKMTMGGTGYLKVFLGTGEEAAAADEADCIAYEETATGEHTFTVPVEALDKGIDCAAYSKRKEMWYDRTLVFCASSLPQEAFVEGTMTTVADLGLSDGRYEVAVTLEGGSGRASVDSPAQLTVKEGQATATIVWSSANYDYMKVDGVQYDPVNTEGNAACTIPVAGFDWKLPVLANTTAMSTPHEIEYTLTFDSVTLERVE
;
A
#
# COMPACT_ATOMS: atom_id res chain seq x y z
N MET A 1 -75.35 10.20 -68.30
CA MET A 1 -76.34 9.27 -67.64
C MET A 1 -75.61 8.17 -66.93
N LYS A 2 -76.07 7.90 -65.69
CA LYS A 2 -75.69 6.80 -64.80
C LYS A 2 -74.40 6.99 -64.04
N LYS A 3 -74.39 7.48 -62.83
CA LYS A 3 -74.77 6.95 -61.51
C LYS A 3 -73.87 5.87 -61.00
N CYS A 4 -73.17 6.24 -59.93
CA CYS A 4 -73.05 5.60 -58.59
C CYS A 4 -72.20 4.34 -58.55
N ILE A 5 -71.41 4.08 -57.62
CA ILE A 5 -71.69 3.96 -56.18
C ILE A 5 -70.36 3.98 -55.45
N MET A 6 -70.34 4.67 -54.35
CA MET A 6 -69.31 4.74 -53.31
C MET A 6 -69.18 3.42 -52.56
N CYS A 7 -68.04 2.82 -52.44
CA CYS A 7 -67.80 1.82 -51.42
C CYS A 7 -66.59 2.28 -50.58
N LEU A 8 -66.97 2.63 -49.38
CA LEU A 8 -66.07 2.99 -48.29
C LEU A 8 -65.43 1.71 -47.75
N ALA A 9 -64.09 1.52 -47.90
CA ALA A 9 -63.36 0.50 -47.21
C ALA A 9 -62.47 1.18 -46.18
N ALA A 10 -62.89 1.11 -44.92
CA ALA A 10 -62.09 1.54 -43.77
C ALA A 10 -60.93 0.56 -43.58
N ALA A 11 -59.73 0.97 -43.91
CA ALA A 11 -58.54 0.24 -43.54
C ALA A 11 -58.08 0.66 -42.11
N LEU A 12 -58.24 -0.25 -41.15
CA LEU A 12 -57.83 -0.14 -39.79
C LEU A 12 -56.29 -0.37 -39.76
N LEU A 13 -55.51 0.72 -39.69
CA LEU A 13 -54.09 0.63 -39.44
C LEU A 13 -53.89 0.34 -37.95
N LEU A 14 -53.59 -0.92 -37.60
CA LEU A 14 -52.95 -1.27 -36.31
C LEU A 14 -51.52 -0.80 -36.34
N THR A 15 -51.22 0.31 -35.67
CA THR A 15 -49.85 0.68 -35.28
C THR A 15 -49.43 -0.19 -34.11
N MET A 16 -48.66 -1.23 -34.39
CA MET A 16 -47.88 -1.93 -33.39
C MET A 16 -46.82 -0.98 -32.90
N ALA A 17 -47.04 -0.34 -31.77
CA ALA A 17 -45.96 0.30 -30.98
C ALA A 17 -45.12 -0.82 -30.43
N GLY A 18 -44.03 -1.18 -31.12
CA GLY A 18 -42.96 -1.97 -30.57
C GLY A 18 -42.22 -1.10 -29.55
N CYS A 19 -42.50 -1.29 -28.27
CA CYS A 19 -41.58 -0.93 -27.21
C CYS A 19 -40.32 -1.79 -27.41
N GLY A 20 -39.33 -1.24 -28.10
CA GLY A 20 -37.97 -1.70 -28.00
C GLY A 20 -37.51 -1.38 -26.58
N ALA A 21 -37.58 -2.34 -25.66
CA ALA A 21 -36.82 -2.30 -24.45
C ALA A 21 -35.34 -2.32 -24.88
N GLN A 22 -34.67 -1.18 -24.81
CA GLN A 22 -33.19 -1.19 -24.72
C GLN A 22 -32.87 -2.09 -23.53
N PRO A 23 -31.88 -3.00 -23.66
CA PRO A 23 -31.36 -3.66 -22.48
C PRO A 23 -30.86 -2.54 -21.56
N GLU A 24 -31.51 -2.35 -20.42
CA GLU A 24 -30.90 -1.61 -19.32
C GLU A 24 -29.61 -2.38 -19.01
N GLU A 25 -28.45 -1.79 -19.34
CA GLU A 25 -27.19 -2.21 -18.78
C GLU A 25 -27.38 -2.22 -17.27
N SER A 26 -27.41 -3.40 -16.68
CA SER A 26 -27.54 -3.57 -15.25
C SER A 26 -26.30 -2.99 -14.63
N LYS A 27 -26.40 -1.75 -14.13
CA LYS A 27 -25.31 -1.14 -13.35
C LYS A 27 -24.97 -2.10 -12.24
N GLN A 28 -23.69 -2.49 -12.17
CA GLN A 28 -23.22 -3.38 -11.13
C GLN A 28 -23.38 -2.67 -9.78
N ALA A 29 -23.84 -3.40 -8.77
CA ALA A 29 -24.10 -2.81 -7.47
C ALA A 29 -22.78 -2.43 -6.75
N VAL A 30 -22.83 -1.33 -6.00
CA VAL A 30 -21.76 -0.90 -5.10
C VAL A 30 -22.19 -1.19 -3.67
N ALA A 31 -21.29 -1.68 -2.84
CA ALA A 31 -21.58 -1.98 -1.45
C ALA A 31 -21.74 -0.69 -0.64
N ASP A 32 -22.76 -0.65 0.21
CA ASP A 32 -22.90 0.43 1.17
C ASP A 32 -21.80 0.33 2.25
N GLN A 33 -21.46 1.46 2.88
CA GLN A 33 -20.44 1.53 3.91
C GLN A 33 -20.72 0.60 5.12
N SER A 34 -22.01 0.30 5.36
CA SER A 34 -22.44 -0.67 6.40
C SER A 34 -22.14 -2.14 6.05
N ASP A 35 -21.90 -2.45 4.78
CA ASP A 35 -21.56 -3.79 4.29
C ASP A 35 -20.03 -4.00 4.19
N MET A 36 -19.27 -2.94 4.41
CA MET A 36 -17.80 -2.97 4.38
C MET A 36 -17.23 -3.33 5.75
N ALA A 37 -16.06 -3.99 5.77
CA ALA A 37 -15.27 -4.12 6.99
C ALA A 37 -14.85 -2.71 7.45
N GLN A 38 -14.66 -2.52 8.77
CA GLN A 38 -14.15 -1.24 9.27
C GLN A 38 -12.85 -0.89 8.52
N PRO A 39 -12.79 0.28 7.86
CA PRO A 39 -11.59 0.67 7.14
C PRO A 39 -10.43 0.91 8.12
N GLN A 40 -9.25 0.47 7.72
CA GLN A 40 -7.99 0.79 8.37
C GLN A 40 -7.42 2.04 7.71
N GLU A 41 -6.81 2.91 8.51
CA GLU A 41 -6.08 4.05 7.96
C GLU A 41 -4.73 3.56 7.43
N VAL A 42 -4.51 3.76 6.14
CA VAL A 42 -3.26 3.35 5.45
C VAL A 42 -2.50 4.55 4.88
N VAL A 43 -3.13 5.72 4.84
CA VAL A 43 -2.48 6.98 4.46
C VAL A 43 -2.17 7.75 5.74
N THR A 44 -0.89 7.91 6.07
CA THR A 44 -0.46 8.65 7.26
C THR A 44 -0.04 10.07 6.90
N GLU A 45 -0.25 11.01 7.85
CA GLU A 45 0.23 12.39 7.72
C GLU A 45 1.77 12.39 7.53
N GLY A 46 2.25 13.16 6.55
CA GLY A 46 3.67 13.23 6.22
C GLY A 46 4.18 12.17 5.24
N MET A 47 3.31 11.35 4.66
CA MET A 47 3.70 10.53 3.53
C MET A 47 4.07 11.40 2.33
N GLU A 48 5.27 11.19 1.78
CA GLU A 48 5.74 11.85 0.56
C GLU A 48 5.77 10.84 -0.59
N PRO A 49 5.05 11.12 -1.70
CA PRO A 49 5.01 10.21 -2.83
C PRO A 49 6.38 9.98 -3.47
N VAL A 50 6.71 8.70 -3.74
CA VAL A 50 7.93 8.30 -4.48
C VAL A 50 7.55 7.86 -5.88
N TYR A 51 8.06 8.58 -6.88
CA TYR A 51 7.76 8.36 -8.29
C TYR A 51 8.80 7.45 -8.97
N ALA A 52 8.45 6.90 -10.14
CA ALA A 52 9.33 6.03 -10.93
C ALA A 52 10.71 6.65 -11.20
N SER A 53 10.78 7.96 -11.45
CA SER A 53 12.03 8.69 -11.69
C SER A 53 13.01 8.70 -10.50
N GLN A 54 12.53 8.38 -9.31
CA GLN A 54 13.30 8.27 -8.07
C GLN A 54 13.80 6.84 -7.82
N LEU A 55 13.39 5.90 -8.67
CA LEU A 55 13.74 4.49 -8.57
C LEU A 55 14.56 4.04 -9.77
N LYS A 56 15.45 3.09 -9.57
CA LYS A 56 16.16 2.41 -10.66
C LYS A 56 15.24 1.40 -11.32
N GLU A 57 15.43 1.20 -12.61
CA GLU A 57 14.72 0.14 -13.33
C GLU A 57 15.03 -1.23 -12.74
N GLY A 58 14.01 -2.05 -12.56
CA GLY A 58 14.13 -3.37 -11.97
C GLY A 58 12.80 -3.95 -11.52
N GLU A 59 12.88 -5.13 -10.92
CA GLU A 59 11.76 -5.79 -10.25
C GLU A 59 12.08 -5.88 -8.76
N TYR A 60 11.14 -5.44 -7.93
CA TYR A 60 11.29 -5.36 -6.49
C TYR A 60 10.10 -6.01 -5.79
N SER A 61 10.36 -6.64 -4.66
CA SER A 61 9.27 -6.98 -3.73
C SER A 61 8.83 -5.71 -3.02
N VAL A 62 7.53 -5.47 -2.97
CA VAL A 62 6.95 -4.29 -2.30
C VAL A 62 5.80 -4.72 -1.41
N THR A 63 5.71 -4.13 -0.22
CA THR A 63 4.55 -4.29 0.67
C THR A 63 3.43 -3.38 0.20
N VAL A 64 2.20 -3.88 0.27
CA VAL A 64 1.01 -3.10 -0.08
C VAL A 64 0.05 -3.11 1.09
N ASP A 65 -0.21 -1.92 1.63
CA ASP A 65 -1.23 -1.72 2.65
C ASP A 65 -2.59 -1.53 2.00
N SER A 66 -3.59 -2.16 2.57
CA SER A 66 -4.98 -2.03 2.12
C SER A 66 -5.85 -1.52 3.27
N SER A 67 -6.68 -0.53 3.00
CA SER A 67 -7.65 -0.04 3.99
C SER A 67 -8.70 -1.09 4.37
N SER A 68 -8.77 -2.22 3.66
CA SER A 68 -9.71 -3.31 3.92
C SER A 68 -8.98 -4.60 4.27
N SER A 69 -9.14 -5.10 5.49
CA SER A 69 -8.61 -6.40 5.94
C SER A 69 -9.14 -7.59 5.14
N MET A 70 -10.23 -7.41 4.38
CA MET A 70 -10.80 -8.45 3.51
C MET A 70 -10.12 -8.56 2.14
N PHE A 71 -9.31 -7.55 1.77
CA PHE A 71 -8.54 -7.54 0.53
C PHE A 71 -7.06 -7.80 0.86
N GLN A 72 -6.75 -9.06 1.08
CA GLN A 72 -5.43 -9.49 1.49
C GLN A 72 -4.51 -9.66 0.29
N ILE A 73 -3.43 -8.91 0.27
CA ILE A 73 -2.33 -9.05 -0.68
C ILE A 73 -1.20 -9.77 0.05
N VAL A 74 -0.85 -10.98 -0.40
CA VAL A 74 0.16 -11.83 0.27
C VAL A 74 1.56 -11.61 -0.28
N SER A 75 1.66 -11.12 -1.50
CA SER A 75 2.92 -10.68 -2.10
C SER A 75 2.64 -9.70 -3.24
N CYS A 76 3.58 -8.82 -3.49
CA CYS A 76 3.51 -7.90 -4.61
C CYS A 76 4.90 -7.72 -5.24
N THR A 77 4.96 -7.78 -6.57
CA THR A 77 6.15 -7.44 -7.35
C THR A 77 5.93 -6.12 -8.06
N LEU A 78 6.75 -5.14 -7.74
CA LEU A 78 6.81 -3.86 -8.43
C LEU A 78 7.82 -3.96 -9.58
N THR A 79 7.41 -3.62 -10.78
CA THR A 79 8.28 -3.46 -11.93
C THR A 79 8.42 -1.98 -12.25
N VAL A 80 9.66 -1.47 -12.23
CA VAL A 80 10.01 -0.10 -12.63
C VAL A 80 10.70 -0.16 -13.98
N LYS A 81 10.12 0.46 -14.99
CA LYS A 81 10.63 0.44 -16.37
C LYS A 81 10.11 1.63 -17.16
N ASP A 82 10.99 2.23 -17.98
CA ASP A 82 10.64 3.34 -18.89
C ASP A 82 9.89 4.49 -18.16
N ASP A 83 10.37 4.87 -16.96
CA ASP A 83 9.79 5.91 -16.08
C ASP A 83 8.33 5.62 -15.66
N ALA A 84 7.94 4.36 -15.64
CA ALA A 84 6.64 3.89 -15.19
C ALA A 84 6.76 2.74 -14.17
N MET A 85 5.73 2.60 -13.36
CA MET A 85 5.63 1.53 -12.39
C MET A 85 4.39 0.68 -12.65
N THR A 86 4.54 -0.63 -12.54
CA THR A 86 3.44 -1.59 -12.51
C THR A 86 3.62 -2.55 -11.34
N ALA A 87 2.55 -2.90 -10.69
CA ALA A 87 2.57 -3.82 -9.54
C ALA A 87 1.73 -5.05 -9.83
N LYS A 88 2.31 -6.23 -9.68
CA LYS A 88 1.62 -7.52 -9.73
C LYS A 88 1.35 -7.99 -8.31
N MET A 89 0.11 -7.82 -7.86
CA MET A 89 -0.36 -8.22 -6.54
C MET A 89 -0.84 -9.68 -6.59
N THR A 90 -0.37 -10.53 -5.67
CA THR A 90 -0.89 -11.88 -5.44
C THR A 90 -1.85 -11.84 -4.26
N MET A 91 -3.04 -12.37 -4.48
CA MET A 91 -4.10 -12.33 -3.48
C MET A 91 -4.06 -13.52 -2.53
N GLY A 92 -4.39 -13.31 -1.26
CA GLY A 92 -4.56 -14.36 -0.26
C GLY A 92 -5.80 -15.24 -0.45
N GLY A 93 -6.57 -15.00 -1.52
CA GLY A 93 -7.76 -15.77 -1.84
C GLY A 93 -8.28 -15.47 -3.25
N THR A 94 -9.34 -16.19 -3.66
CA THR A 94 -9.95 -16.10 -5.01
C THR A 94 -11.32 -15.42 -4.99
N GLY A 95 -11.55 -14.56 -3.99
CA GLY A 95 -12.86 -13.92 -3.75
C GLY A 95 -13.18 -12.74 -4.64
N TYR A 96 -12.19 -12.18 -5.34
CA TYR A 96 -12.35 -11.04 -6.23
C TYR A 96 -12.07 -11.42 -7.68
N LEU A 97 -12.91 -10.92 -8.60
CA LEU A 97 -12.82 -11.26 -10.02
C LEU A 97 -12.16 -10.17 -10.86
N LYS A 98 -12.24 -8.93 -10.41
CA LYS A 98 -11.64 -7.77 -11.08
C LYS A 98 -11.47 -6.62 -10.11
N VAL A 99 -10.56 -5.72 -10.44
CA VAL A 99 -10.32 -4.47 -9.74
C VAL A 99 -10.44 -3.29 -10.72
N PHE A 100 -10.70 -2.12 -10.18
CA PHE A 100 -10.74 -0.85 -10.89
C PHE A 100 -9.97 0.18 -10.07
N LEU A 101 -9.11 0.96 -10.70
CA LEU A 101 -8.42 2.07 -10.02
C LEU A 101 -9.32 3.29 -10.01
N GLY A 102 -9.96 3.50 -8.88
CA GLY A 102 -10.99 4.49 -8.62
C GLY A 102 -12.04 3.95 -7.66
N THR A 103 -13.14 4.66 -7.55
CA THR A 103 -14.26 4.32 -6.68
C THR A 103 -15.15 3.23 -7.27
N GLY A 104 -15.94 2.56 -6.43
CA GLY A 104 -16.93 1.58 -6.84
C GLY A 104 -18.03 2.16 -7.72
N GLU A 105 -18.37 3.44 -7.51
CA GLU A 105 -19.35 4.14 -8.37
C GLU A 105 -18.81 4.35 -9.78
N GLU A 106 -17.54 4.73 -9.90
CA GLU A 106 -16.83 4.85 -11.18
C GLU A 106 -16.71 3.49 -11.86
N ALA A 107 -16.30 2.45 -11.09
CA ALA A 107 -16.20 1.08 -11.58
C ALA A 107 -17.54 0.52 -12.10
N ALA A 108 -18.65 0.82 -11.42
CA ALA A 108 -19.99 0.40 -11.81
C ALA A 108 -20.50 1.11 -13.08
N ALA A 109 -19.91 2.25 -13.41
CA ALA A 109 -20.24 3.04 -14.60
C ALA A 109 -19.23 2.85 -15.75
N ALA A 110 -18.07 2.23 -15.48
CA ALA A 110 -17.00 2.01 -16.44
C ALA A 110 -17.32 0.84 -17.39
N ASP A 111 -16.68 0.85 -18.55
CA ASP A 111 -16.70 -0.29 -19.47
C ASP A 111 -15.91 -1.47 -18.87
N GLU A 112 -16.30 -2.70 -19.20
CA GLU A 112 -15.60 -3.91 -18.72
C GLU A 112 -14.12 -3.92 -19.13
N ALA A 113 -13.77 -3.27 -20.24
CA ALA A 113 -12.40 -3.15 -20.73
C ALA A 113 -11.51 -2.25 -19.86
N ASP A 114 -12.10 -1.36 -19.07
CA ASP A 114 -11.38 -0.47 -18.14
C ASP A 114 -11.11 -1.16 -16.79
N CYS A 115 -11.76 -2.31 -16.56
CA CYS A 115 -11.54 -3.12 -15.38
C CYS A 115 -10.36 -4.08 -15.58
N ILE A 116 -9.58 -4.29 -14.53
CA ILE A 116 -8.45 -5.22 -14.51
C ILE A 116 -8.96 -6.56 -13.99
N ALA A 117 -9.09 -7.55 -14.88
CA ALA A 117 -9.46 -8.91 -14.50
C ALA A 117 -8.29 -9.62 -13.80
N TYR A 118 -8.61 -10.61 -12.96
CA TYR A 118 -7.58 -11.43 -12.36
C TYR A 118 -6.90 -12.34 -13.40
N GLU A 119 -5.64 -12.63 -13.15
CA GLU A 119 -4.91 -13.73 -13.79
C GLU A 119 -4.71 -14.84 -12.76
N GLU A 120 -4.86 -16.09 -13.19
CA GLU A 120 -4.63 -17.25 -12.32
C GLU A 120 -3.20 -17.74 -12.50
N THR A 121 -2.48 -17.92 -11.38
CA THR A 121 -1.15 -18.52 -11.39
C THR A 121 -1.25 -20.06 -11.61
N ALA A 122 -0.13 -20.70 -11.90
CA ALA A 122 -0.06 -22.17 -12.02
C ALA A 122 -0.47 -22.90 -10.72
N THR A 123 -0.45 -22.21 -9.58
CA THR A 123 -0.85 -22.73 -8.25
C THR A 123 -2.28 -22.38 -7.88
N GLY A 124 -3.02 -21.68 -8.77
CA GLY A 124 -4.43 -21.34 -8.57
C GLY A 124 -4.68 -20.05 -7.78
N GLU A 125 -3.63 -19.23 -7.58
CA GLU A 125 -3.75 -17.93 -6.92
C GLU A 125 -4.23 -16.87 -7.91
N HIS A 126 -5.06 -15.95 -7.45
CA HIS A 126 -5.45 -14.80 -8.25
C HIS A 126 -4.41 -13.70 -8.15
N THR A 127 -4.04 -13.11 -9.27
CA THR A 127 -3.16 -11.93 -9.33
C THR A 127 -3.82 -10.80 -10.10
N PHE A 128 -3.47 -9.55 -9.72
CA PHE A 128 -3.87 -8.35 -10.46
C PHE A 128 -2.62 -7.54 -10.78
N THR A 129 -2.45 -7.18 -12.05
CA THR A 129 -1.38 -6.29 -12.49
C THR A 129 -1.95 -4.90 -12.71
N VAL A 130 -1.54 -3.94 -11.87
CA VAL A 130 -2.06 -2.57 -11.87
C VAL A 130 -0.94 -1.57 -12.14
N PRO A 131 -1.21 -0.45 -12.85
CA PRO A 131 -0.28 0.67 -12.89
C PRO A 131 -0.21 1.33 -11.50
N VAL A 132 0.99 1.82 -11.14
CA VAL A 132 1.24 2.54 -9.89
C VAL A 132 1.78 3.91 -10.24
N GLU A 133 1.06 4.96 -9.85
CA GLU A 133 1.48 6.35 -10.12
C GLU A 133 2.66 6.75 -9.23
N ALA A 134 2.56 6.45 -7.94
CA ALA A 134 3.59 6.70 -6.95
C ALA A 134 3.47 5.70 -5.80
N LEU A 135 4.60 5.41 -5.14
CA LEU A 135 4.62 4.74 -3.84
C LEU A 135 4.31 5.76 -2.75
N ASP A 136 3.97 5.31 -1.55
CA ASP A 136 3.59 6.15 -0.41
C ASP A 136 2.50 7.18 -0.74
N LYS A 137 1.60 6.79 -1.63
CA LYS A 137 0.42 7.56 -2.04
C LYS A 137 -0.82 6.68 -1.96
N GLY A 138 -1.89 7.22 -1.38
CA GLY A 138 -3.20 6.57 -1.39
C GLY A 138 -3.74 6.45 -2.81
N ILE A 139 -4.06 5.24 -3.23
CA ILE A 139 -4.65 4.94 -4.54
C ILE A 139 -6.03 4.33 -4.30
N ASP A 140 -7.06 5.00 -4.79
CA ASP A 140 -8.42 4.46 -4.73
C ASP A 140 -8.50 3.22 -5.62
N CYS A 141 -9.09 2.18 -5.07
CA CYS A 141 -9.26 0.90 -5.73
C CYS A 141 -10.61 0.28 -5.35
N ALA A 142 -11.41 -0.03 -6.33
CA ALA A 142 -12.60 -0.84 -6.13
C ALA A 142 -12.33 -2.28 -6.57
N ALA A 143 -12.85 -3.28 -5.83
CA ALA A 143 -12.74 -4.67 -6.20
C ALA A 143 -14.11 -5.36 -6.23
N TYR A 144 -14.36 -6.11 -7.29
CA TYR A 144 -15.61 -6.80 -7.52
C TYR A 144 -15.63 -8.18 -6.86
N SER A 145 -16.52 -8.34 -5.88
CA SER A 145 -16.63 -9.58 -5.11
C SER A 145 -17.38 -10.65 -5.90
N LYS A 146 -16.75 -11.82 -6.09
CA LYS A 146 -17.35 -13.00 -6.71
C LYS A 146 -18.64 -13.46 -6.02
N ARG A 147 -18.66 -13.43 -4.69
CA ARG A 147 -19.78 -13.97 -3.88
C ARG A 147 -20.93 -13.02 -3.76
N LYS A 148 -20.64 -11.71 -3.64
CA LYS A 148 -21.64 -10.67 -3.40
C LYS A 148 -22.10 -10.00 -4.69
N GLU A 149 -21.35 -10.17 -5.77
CA GLU A 149 -21.61 -9.54 -7.09
C GLU A 149 -21.76 -8.01 -6.98
N MET A 150 -20.87 -7.41 -6.15
CA MET A 150 -20.84 -5.98 -5.83
C MET A 150 -19.42 -5.47 -5.81
N TRP A 151 -19.24 -4.18 -6.07
CA TRP A 151 -18.01 -3.44 -5.90
C TRP A 151 -17.82 -3.02 -4.43
N TYR A 152 -16.58 -3.07 -3.96
CA TYR A 152 -16.16 -2.68 -2.63
C TYR A 152 -14.99 -1.72 -2.73
N ASP A 153 -15.14 -0.52 -2.15
CA ASP A 153 -14.10 0.51 -2.11
C ASP A 153 -13.01 0.19 -1.10
N ARG A 154 -11.80 0.62 -1.44
CA ARG A 154 -10.63 0.61 -0.57
C ARG A 154 -9.58 1.58 -1.07
N THR A 155 -8.64 1.90 -0.21
CA THR A 155 -7.42 2.61 -0.56
C THR A 155 -6.25 1.63 -0.45
N LEU A 156 -5.35 1.65 -1.42
CA LEU A 156 -4.09 0.92 -1.42
C LEU A 156 -2.93 1.89 -1.29
N VAL A 157 -1.90 1.50 -0.55
CA VAL A 157 -0.62 2.20 -0.49
C VAL A 157 0.48 1.19 -0.78
N PHE A 158 1.29 1.46 -1.79
CA PHE A 158 2.49 0.70 -2.09
C PHE A 158 3.63 1.33 -1.31
N CYS A 159 4.21 0.61 -0.35
CA CYS A 159 5.12 1.19 0.64
C CYS A 159 6.54 1.30 0.08
N ALA A 160 7.01 2.51 -0.18
CA ALA A 160 8.39 2.76 -0.62
C ALA A 160 9.42 2.25 0.41
N SER A 161 9.07 2.34 1.69
CA SER A 161 9.89 1.84 2.80
C SER A 161 10.19 0.34 2.76
N SER A 162 9.43 -0.44 2.01
CA SER A 162 9.66 -1.89 1.85
C SER A 162 10.65 -2.22 0.72
N LEU A 163 11.07 -1.23 -0.07
CA LEU A 163 12.05 -1.42 -1.13
C LEU A 163 13.47 -1.47 -0.55
N PRO A 164 14.36 -2.28 -1.14
CA PRO A 164 15.76 -2.26 -0.77
C PRO A 164 16.39 -0.89 -1.15
N GLN A 165 17.35 -0.44 -0.36
CA GLN A 165 18.00 0.87 -0.55
C GLN A 165 18.57 1.07 -1.95
N GLU A 166 19.13 0.01 -2.53
CA GLU A 166 19.68 0.02 -3.89
C GLU A 166 18.64 0.26 -4.99
N ALA A 167 17.35 0.15 -4.69
CA ALA A 167 16.28 0.46 -5.62
C ALA A 167 16.15 1.96 -5.89
N PHE A 168 16.61 2.80 -4.98
CA PHE A 168 16.50 4.25 -5.12
C PHE A 168 17.62 4.84 -5.96
N VAL A 169 17.30 5.88 -6.73
CA VAL A 169 18.29 6.70 -7.43
C VAL A 169 19.07 7.51 -6.40
N GLU A 170 20.37 7.72 -6.66
CA GLU A 170 21.22 8.53 -5.79
C GLU A 170 20.62 9.92 -5.56
N GLY A 171 20.59 10.37 -4.30
CA GLY A 171 20.01 11.64 -3.87
C GLY A 171 18.49 11.61 -3.59
N THR A 172 17.82 10.49 -3.75
CA THR A 172 16.40 10.35 -3.36
C THR A 172 16.22 10.23 -1.84
N MET A 173 17.23 9.67 -1.16
CA MET A 173 17.27 9.47 0.29
C MET A 173 18.48 10.21 0.84
N THR A 174 18.33 10.93 1.94
CA THR A 174 19.45 11.60 2.62
C THR A 174 20.35 10.56 3.30
N THR A 175 21.59 10.44 2.86
CA THR A 175 22.55 9.45 3.38
C THR A 175 23.62 10.10 4.26
N VAL A 176 24.44 9.27 4.93
CA VAL A 176 25.65 9.71 5.65
C VAL A 176 26.57 10.53 4.74
N ALA A 177 26.68 10.13 3.47
CA ALA A 177 27.53 10.80 2.49
C ALA A 177 26.97 12.16 2.09
N ASP A 178 25.65 12.25 1.86
CA ASP A 178 24.98 13.51 1.51
C ASP A 178 25.10 14.55 2.63
N LEU A 179 25.04 14.09 3.88
CA LEU A 179 25.22 14.94 5.06
C LEU A 179 26.69 15.24 5.38
N GLY A 180 27.63 14.59 4.70
CA GLY A 180 29.06 14.73 4.96
C GLY A 180 29.49 14.33 6.38
N LEU A 181 28.77 13.37 7.00
CA LEU A 181 29.08 12.93 8.35
C LEU A 181 30.40 12.16 8.39
N SER A 182 31.25 12.53 9.32
CA SER A 182 32.51 11.82 9.60
C SER A 182 32.28 10.70 10.61
N ASP A 183 33.19 9.74 10.67
CA ASP A 183 33.19 8.74 11.74
C ASP A 183 33.13 9.40 13.11
N GLY A 184 32.23 8.89 13.97
CA GLY A 184 32.00 9.46 15.29
C GLY A 184 30.66 9.07 15.87
N ARG A 185 30.33 9.68 17.01
CA ARG A 185 29.07 9.51 17.70
C ARG A 185 28.23 10.77 17.56
N TYR A 186 26.94 10.55 17.37
CA TYR A 186 25.94 11.59 17.17
C TYR A 186 24.69 11.27 17.99
N GLU A 187 23.89 12.27 18.23
CA GLU A 187 22.51 12.14 18.66
C GLU A 187 21.60 12.62 17.52
N VAL A 188 20.45 11.96 17.37
CA VAL A 188 19.46 12.28 16.32
C VAL A 188 18.05 12.06 16.85
N ALA A 189 17.13 12.98 16.61
CA ALA A 189 15.74 12.78 16.93
C ALA A 189 15.18 11.62 16.09
N VAL A 190 14.42 10.74 16.73
CA VAL A 190 13.77 9.60 16.09
C VAL A 190 12.28 9.61 16.39
N THR A 191 11.47 9.39 15.37
CA THR A 191 10.03 9.24 15.47
C THR A 191 9.66 7.78 15.20
N LEU A 192 8.81 7.20 16.06
CA LEU A 192 8.23 5.87 15.89
C LEU A 192 6.77 6.02 15.48
N GLU A 193 6.37 5.35 14.40
CA GLU A 193 4.98 5.26 13.95
C GLU A 193 4.57 3.80 13.84
N GLY A 194 3.27 3.53 13.86
CA GLY A 194 2.71 2.18 13.71
C GLY A 194 2.33 1.48 15.01
N GLY A 195 2.01 0.21 14.92
CA GLY A 195 1.48 -0.59 16.02
C GLY A 195 0.17 -0.03 16.57
N SER A 196 -0.04 -0.16 17.88
CA SER A 196 -1.26 0.34 18.55
C SER A 196 -1.14 1.79 19.06
N GLY A 197 -0.05 2.49 18.76
CA GLY A 197 0.26 3.83 19.29
C GLY A 197 0.62 3.87 20.79
N ARG A 198 0.83 2.70 21.43
CA ARG A 198 1.20 2.62 22.85
C ARG A 198 2.70 2.47 23.07
N ALA A 199 3.41 1.98 22.07
CA ALA A 199 4.85 1.87 22.11
C ALA A 199 5.49 3.22 21.83
N SER A 200 6.66 3.47 22.42
CA SER A 200 7.51 4.59 22.09
C SER A 200 8.97 4.15 22.17
N VAL A 201 9.85 4.95 21.60
CA VAL A 201 11.29 4.82 21.71
C VAL A 201 11.86 6.11 22.29
N ASP A 202 13.05 6.02 22.89
CA ASP A 202 13.73 7.20 23.39
C ASP A 202 14.20 8.08 22.22
N SER A 203 14.02 9.38 22.34
CA SER A 203 14.48 10.39 21.39
C SER A 203 15.11 11.56 22.13
N PRO A 204 16.32 12.02 21.78
CA PRO A 204 17.15 11.55 20.68
C PRO A 204 17.73 10.14 20.89
N ALA A 205 17.96 9.43 19.78
CA ALA A 205 18.65 8.16 19.76
C ALA A 205 20.17 8.38 19.57
N GLN A 206 20.98 7.46 20.11
CA GLN A 206 22.40 7.44 19.85
C GLN A 206 22.69 6.86 18.47
N LEU A 207 23.44 7.60 17.65
CA LEU A 207 23.85 7.21 16.31
C LEU A 207 25.39 7.08 16.28
N THR A 208 25.88 6.03 15.65
CA THR A 208 27.31 5.85 15.38
C THR A 208 27.53 5.80 13.88
N VAL A 209 28.43 6.66 13.38
CA VAL A 209 28.90 6.60 11.99
C VAL A 209 30.27 5.97 11.97
N LYS A 210 30.47 4.95 11.16
CA LYS A 210 31.74 4.27 10.94
C LYS A 210 31.87 3.83 9.50
N GLU A 211 32.97 4.23 8.85
CA GLU A 211 33.27 3.85 7.46
C GLU A 211 32.10 4.19 6.49
N GLY A 212 31.45 5.35 6.72
CA GLY A 212 30.34 5.82 5.90
C GLY A 212 28.99 5.09 6.15
N GLN A 213 28.91 4.24 7.16
CA GLN A 213 27.70 3.56 7.56
C GLN A 213 27.19 4.09 8.90
N ALA A 214 25.89 4.23 9.05
CA ALA A 214 25.27 4.65 10.29
C ALA A 214 24.55 3.47 10.96
N THR A 215 24.66 3.43 12.30
CA THR A 215 23.86 2.54 13.15
C THR A 215 23.26 3.35 14.29
N ALA A 216 22.00 3.05 14.65
CA ALA A 216 21.33 3.70 15.78
C ALA A 216 20.99 2.68 16.87
N THR A 217 21.12 3.10 18.14
CA THR A 217 20.63 2.33 19.28
C THR A 217 19.22 2.81 19.63
N ILE A 218 18.24 1.96 19.37
CA ILE A 218 16.82 2.21 19.64
C ILE A 218 16.47 1.63 21.00
N VAL A 219 16.11 2.50 21.94
CA VAL A 219 15.70 2.13 23.29
C VAL A 219 14.16 2.19 23.36
N TRP A 220 13.54 1.06 23.54
CA TRP A 220 12.08 0.94 23.65
C TRP A 220 11.56 1.45 24.99
N SER A 221 10.29 1.79 25.06
CA SER A 221 9.60 2.13 26.31
C SER A 221 9.31 0.92 27.21
N SER A 222 9.76 -0.27 26.86
CA SER A 222 9.51 -1.52 27.58
C SER A 222 10.66 -2.51 27.42
N ALA A 223 10.87 -3.33 28.46
CA ALA A 223 11.81 -4.48 28.43
C ALA A 223 11.25 -5.69 27.66
N ASN A 224 9.99 -5.63 27.19
CA ASN A 224 9.30 -6.76 26.56
C ASN A 224 9.52 -6.87 25.06
N TYR A 225 10.47 -6.18 24.47
CA TYR A 225 10.92 -6.36 23.10
C TYR A 225 12.16 -7.21 23.09
N ASP A 226 12.09 -8.40 22.48
CA ASP A 226 13.20 -9.36 22.50
C ASP A 226 14.03 -9.38 21.22
N TYR A 227 13.56 -8.75 20.14
CA TYR A 227 14.35 -8.40 18.95
C TYR A 227 13.65 -7.37 18.07
N MET A 228 14.42 -6.80 17.15
CA MET A 228 13.96 -6.03 16.00
C MET A 228 14.41 -6.70 14.71
N LYS A 229 13.69 -6.45 13.61
CA LYS A 229 14.14 -6.79 12.26
C LYS A 229 14.17 -5.54 11.40
N VAL A 230 15.21 -5.42 10.60
CA VAL A 230 15.36 -4.44 9.52
C VAL A 230 15.74 -5.22 8.28
N ASP A 231 15.01 -5.04 7.18
CA ASP A 231 15.22 -5.76 5.92
C ASP A 231 15.31 -7.30 6.09
N GLY A 232 14.52 -7.84 7.01
CA GLY A 232 14.48 -9.26 7.33
C GLY A 232 15.62 -9.76 8.24
N VAL A 233 16.62 -8.93 8.55
CA VAL A 233 17.73 -9.27 9.45
C VAL A 233 17.33 -8.99 10.90
N GLN A 234 17.51 -9.96 11.79
CA GLN A 234 17.20 -9.84 13.20
C GLN A 234 18.35 -9.19 13.98
N TYR A 235 17.97 -8.27 14.87
CA TYR A 235 18.86 -7.56 15.81
C TYR A 235 18.33 -7.77 17.23
N ASP A 236 19.12 -8.49 18.03
CA ASP A 236 18.78 -8.77 19.42
C ASP A 236 19.16 -7.58 20.32
N PRO A 237 18.55 -7.44 21.52
CA PRO A 237 18.88 -6.40 22.46
C PRO A 237 20.36 -6.45 22.86
N VAL A 238 21.00 -5.27 22.94
CA VAL A 238 22.40 -5.10 23.36
C VAL A 238 22.56 -4.97 24.88
N ASN A 239 21.44 -4.90 25.62
CA ASN A 239 21.40 -4.82 27.08
C ASN A 239 20.61 -5.99 27.66
N THR A 240 20.85 -6.27 28.95
CA THR A 240 20.19 -7.35 29.71
C THR A 240 19.30 -6.82 30.83
N GLU A 241 19.36 -5.54 31.12
CA GLU A 241 18.60 -4.88 32.18
C GLU A 241 17.97 -3.58 31.67
N GLY A 242 16.83 -3.20 32.23
CA GLY A 242 16.08 -2.01 31.82
C GLY A 242 15.23 -2.24 30.56
N ASN A 243 14.90 -1.17 29.89
CA ASN A 243 14.14 -1.20 28.64
C ASN A 243 14.98 -1.82 27.51
N ALA A 244 14.35 -2.58 26.63
CA ALA A 244 15.04 -3.23 25.53
C ALA A 244 15.73 -2.18 24.61
N ALA A 245 16.98 -2.41 24.30
CA ALA A 245 17.77 -1.54 23.43
C ALA A 245 18.40 -2.37 22.30
N CYS A 246 18.06 -2.08 21.05
CA CYS A 246 18.60 -2.77 19.88
C CYS A 246 19.42 -1.79 19.04
N THR A 247 20.57 -2.24 18.55
CA THR A 247 21.37 -1.45 17.61
C THR A 247 21.10 -1.95 16.19
N ILE A 248 20.57 -1.06 15.36
CA ILE A 248 20.13 -1.36 13.99
C ILE A 248 20.86 -0.48 12.97
N PRO A 249 21.00 -0.91 11.71
CA PRO A 249 21.49 -0.05 10.65
C PRO A 249 20.50 1.08 10.35
N VAL A 250 21.03 2.25 9.97
CA VAL A 250 20.26 3.40 9.48
C VAL A 250 20.66 3.61 8.03
N ALA A 251 19.80 3.20 7.13
CA ALA A 251 20.04 3.29 5.69
C ALA A 251 20.00 4.75 5.20
N GLY A 252 19.12 5.58 5.79
CA GLY A 252 18.96 6.98 5.43
C GLY A 252 18.28 7.78 6.52
N PHE A 253 18.31 9.09 6.34
CA PHE A 253 17.65 10.09 7.18
C PHE A 253 16.49 10.70 6.44
N ASP A 254 15.55 11.32 7.17
CA ASP A 254 14.35 11.96 6.62
C ASP A 254 13.51 11.01 5.78
N TRP A 255 13.55 9.74 6.14
CA TRP A 255 12.91 8.67 5.41
C TRP A 255 12.35 7.62 6.38
N LYS A 256 11.20 7.02 6.04
CA LYS A 256 10.54 6.00 6.86
C LYS A 256 11.26 4.66 6.72
N LEU A 257 12.00 4.25 7.74
CA LEU A 257 12.66 2.95 7.82
C LEU A 257 11.67 1.92 8.39
N PRO A 258 11.24 0.90 7.63
CA PRO A 258 10.38 -0.15 8.16
C PRO A 258 11.16 -1.05 9.10
N VAL A 259 10.54 -1.36 10.22
CA VAL A 259 11.09 -2.28 11.21
C VAL A 259 9.99 -3.19 11.74
N LEU A 260 10.31 -4.45 12.03
CA LEU A 260 9.48 -5.32 12.85
C LEU A 260 10.06 -5.36 14.26
N ALA A 261 9.22 -5.33 15.27
CA ALA A 261 9.66 -5.55 16.64
C ALA A 261 8.80 -6.63 17.30
N ASN A 262 9.44 -7.68 17.81
CA ASN A 262 8.73 -8.75 18.49
C ASN A 262 8.50 -8.39 19.95
N THR A 263 7.24 -8.48 20.39
CA THR A 263 6.86 -8.22 21.78
C THR A 263 6.49 -9.50 22.50
N THR A 264 7.01 -9.64 23.70
CA THR A 264 6.70 -10.71 24.67
C THR A 264 5.70 -10.28 25.74
N ALA A 265 5.17 -9.05 25.64
CA ALA A 265 4.20 -8.50 26.61
C ALA A 265 2.85 -9.23 26.62
N MET A 266 2.55 -9.97 25.54
CA MET A 266 1.32 -10.78 25.42
C MET A 266 1.61 -12.26 25.65
N SER A 267 0.55 -13.04 25.89
CA SER A 267 0.64 -14.48 26.14
C SER A 267 1.29 -15.28 25.00
N THR A 268 1.23 -14.74 23.80
CA THR A 268 1.95 -15.25 22.62
C THR A 268 2.77 -14.12 22.05
N PRO A 269 4.11 -14.27 21.96
CA PRO A 269 4.96 -13.29 21.28
C PRO A 269 4.53 -13.10 19.83
N HIS A 270 4.58 -11.87 19.34
CA HIS A 270 4.30 -11.58 17.93
C HIS A 270 5.04 -10.33 17.47
N GLU A 271 5.36 -10.32 16.19
CA GLU A 271 5.96 -9.19 15.50
C GLU A 271 4.91 -8.11 15.24
N ILE A 272 5.28 -6.88 15.47
CA ILE A 272 4.48 -5.68 15.19
C ILE A 272 5.28 -4.83 14.21
N GLU A 273 4.60 -4.34 13.18
CA GLU A 273 5.16 -3.44 12.19
C GLU A 273 5.21 -2.02 12.74
N TYR A 274 6.36 -1.40 12.56
CA TYR A 274 6.64 0.00 12.88
C TYR A 274 7.46 0.64 11.77
N THR A 275 7.50 1.97 11.76
CA THR A 275 8.45 2.75 10.99
C THR A 275 9.24 3.68 11.91
N LEU A 276 10.51 3.85 11.61
CA LEU A 276 11.40 4.81 12.29
C LEU A 276 11.82 5.88 11.29
N THR A 277 11.72 7.15 11.69
CA THR A 277 12.26 8.27 10.92
C THR A 277 13.32 8.98 11.74
N PHE A 278 14.51 9.14 11.17
CA PHE A 278 15.64 9.84 11.78
C PHE A 278 15.74 11.23 11.14
N ASP A 279 15.53 12.28 11.93
CA ASP A 279 15.49 13.68 11.46
C ASP A 279 16.92 14.22 11.31
N SER A 280 17.39 14.38 10.06
CA SER A 280 18.73 14.86 9.75
C SER A 280 19.03 16.26 10.29
N VAL A 281 18.01 17.11 10.44
CA VAL A 281 18.17 18.49 10.93
C VAL A 281 18.57 18.54 12.40
N THR A 282 18.26 17.47 13.15
CA THR A 282 18.54 17.36 14.60
C THR A 282 19.88 16.71 14.93
N LEU A 283 20.66 16.30 13.92
CA LEU A 283 21.94 15.62 14.13
C LEU A 283 22.92 16.52 14.90
N GLU A 284 23.32 16.05 16.06
CA GLU A 284 24.34 16.68 16.89
C GLU A 284 25.50 15.70 17.14
N ARG A 285 26.72 16.13 16.82
CA ARG A 285 27.91 15.33 17.10
C ARG A 285 28.24 15.42 18.59
N VAL A 286 28.38 14.27 19.25
CA VAL A 286 28.70 14.20 20.69
C VAL A 286 30.14 13.75 20.96
N GLU A 287 30.80 13.06 20.03
CA GLU A 287 32.22 12.66 20.07
C GLU A 287 32.84 12.51 18.68
#